data_fab7e8eb354bdbd3c25f049c7ee2416c
#
_entry.id   fab7e8eb354bdbd3c25f049c7ee2416c
#
_cell.length_a   1.000
_cell.length_b   1.000
_cell.length_c   1.000
_cell.angle_alpha   90.00
_cell.angle_beta   90.00
_cell.angle_gamma   90.00
#
_symmetry.space_group_name_H-M   'P 1'
#
loop_
_entity.id
_entity.type
_entity.pdbx_description
1 polymer ?
#
loop_
_entity_poly.entity_id
_entity_poly.type
_entity_poly.pdbx_seq_one_letter_code
_entity_poly.pdbx_strand_id
1 'polypeptide(L)'
;MDTTEAPRSLGSSDSERMKHSSSLFAPDDGAGGRTGMAEAIQVFHRRRSIILACIAVITIVSAVIVFNLTPRYTAESAVILDTRKTQVLDLQSVMSGLPADEAVVRGELEVIKAPNLAEAVVKKSNLLTVPEFNSRLQKSSFASVVLEPVHWVISSITSLFTSAPNAPAVDPARAELLAVTGALQGHLEVVNDGRSYVIKIRVQSEDPKLAATLANAYASAYLDSQLEAKFNAVQRASQWLNDHLADLRSKVEASDRAVQVFAAQNNLTSIASTGGATVTSQQISEINTQLVLA
;
A
#
# COMPACT_ATOMS: atom_id res chain seq x y z
N MET A 1 -84.13 12.34 67.89
CA MET A 1 -84.24 13.80 68.15
C MET A 1 -83.59 14.43 66.99
N ASP A 2 -84.38 14.72 65.98
CA ASP A 2 -84.99 16.02 65.70
C ASP A 2 -83.89 16.99 65.17
N THR A 3 -83.95 17.64 64.10
CA THR A 3 -85.01 18.18 63.21
C THR A 3 -84.29 18.68 61.97
N THR A 4 -84.78 18.40 60.82
CA THR A 4 -85.50 19.35 59.93
C THR A 4 -84.65 20.59 59.57
N GLU A 5 -84.26 20.85 58.32
CA GLU A 5 -84.97 21.67 57.38
C GLU A 5 -84.18 21.81 56.05
N ALA A 6 -84.98 21.70 54.94
CA ALA A 6 -84.61 22.11 53.61
C ALA A 6 -85.09 23.57 53.43
N PRO A 7 -85.09 24.17 52.27
CA PRO A 7 -84.12 24.43 51.20
C PRO A 7 -83.99 25.93 50.89
N ARG A 8 -82.98 26.38 50.13
CA ARG A 8 -83.03 27.62 49.37
C ARG A 8 -82.06 27.60 48.20
N SER A 9 -82.56 27.35 47.09
CA SER A 9 -82.67 28.11 45.85
C SER A 9 -81.68 29.25 45.64
N LEU A 10 -81.22 29.32 44.41
CA LEU A 10 -80.71 30.41 43.61
C LEU A 10 -79.22 30.14 43.23
N GLY A 11 -78.87 30.04 42.03
CA GLY A 11 -79.34 30.69 40.84
C GLY A 11 -78.16 31.41 40.21
N SER A 12 -77.97 31.13 38.99
CA SER A 12 -77.35 32.04 38.03
C SER A 12 -75.91 32.56 38.35
N SER A 13 -74.90 31.70 38.30
CA SER A 13 -73.53 32.13 38.06
C SER A 13 -72.64 31.19 37.21
N ASP A 14 -73.27 30.11 36.73
CA ASP A 14 -72.49 29.16 35.89
C ASP A 14 -72.60 29.42 34.39
N SER A 15 -73.40 30.41 33.93
CA SER A 15 -73.50 30.69 32.51
C SER A 15 -72.44 31.67 31.99
N GLU A 16 -71.70 32.37 32.86
CA GLU A 16 -70.68 33.33 32.42
C GLU A 16 -69.25 32.71 32.42
N ARG A 17 -69.04 31.60 33.12
CA ARG A 17 -67.76 30.93 33.09
C ARG A 17 -67.53 30.06 31.86
N MET A 18 -68.60 29.71 31.12
CA MET A 18 -68.51 28.88 29.89
C MET A 18 -68.28 29.70 28.62
N LYS A 19 -68.31 31.05 28.67
CA LYS A 19 -68.07 31.89 27.49
C LYS A 19 -66.63 32.33 27.32
N HIS A 20 -65.75 32.10 28.29
CA HIS A 20 -64.34 32.47 28.19
C HIS A 20 -63.37 31.33 27.85
N SER A 21 -63.83 30.09 27.73
CA SER A 21 -62.95 28.96 27.38
C SER A 21 -63.03 28.49 25.92
N SER A 22 -63.88 29.11 25.08
CA SER A 22 -64.02 28.73 23.67
C SER A 22 -63.26 29.63 22.68
N SER A 23 -62.42 30.56 23.14
CA SER A 23 -61.60 31.40 22.25
C SER A 23 -60.13 30.95 22.16
N LEU A 24 -59.76 29.76 22.70
CA LEU A 24 -58.40 29.25 22.65
C LEU A 24 -58.11 28.26 21.48
N PHE A 25 -59.10 27.98 20.67
CA PHE A 25 -58.95 27.16 19.46
C PHE A 25 -59.63 27.83 18.27
N ALA A 26 -59.19 29.03 17.93
CA ALA A 26 -59.35 29.53 16.56
C ALA A 26 -58.23 28.91 15.73
N PRO A 27 -58.51 28.26 14.59
CA PRO A 27 -57.45 27.87 13.67
C PRO A 27 -56.80 29.16 13.15
N ASP A 28 -55.52 29.26 13.34
CA ASP A 28 -54.67 30.30 12.78
C ASP A 28 -54.61 30.09 11.25
N ASP A 29 -55.58 30.71 10.59
CA ASP A 29 -55.69 30.71 9.14
C ASP A 29 -54.50 31.45 8.55
N GLY A 30 -53.47 30.71 8.14
CA GLY A 30 -52.72 30.95 6.92
C GLY A 30 -52.01 32.29 6.71
N ALA A 31 -51.87 33.19 7.69
CA ALA A 31 -51.20 34.48 7.50
C ALA A 31 -49.72 34.50 7.96
N GLY A 32 -49.22 33.40 8.57
CA GLY A 32 -47.85 33.32 9.12
C GLY A 32 -46.72 33.25 8.09
N GLY A 33 -47.01 32.88 6.85
CA GLY A 33 -45.99 32.75 5.82
C GLY A 33 -45.51 34.06 5.18
N ARG A 34 -46.37 35.08 5.15
CA ARG A 34 -46.04 36.37 4.52
C ARG A 34 -45.42 37.38 5.48
N THR A 35 -45.79 37.31 6.74
CA THR A 35 -45.20 38.17 7.79
C THR A 35 -43.78 37.73 8.15
N GLY A 36 -43.54 36.43 8.26
CA GLY A 36 -42.20 35.92 8.53
C GLY A 36 -41.16 36.23 7.44
N MET A 37 -41.58 36.23 6.18
CA MET A 37 -40.67 36.59 5.08
C MET A 37 -40.40 38.10 5.03
N ALA A 38 -41.39 38.94 5.33
CA ALA A 38 -41.22 40.39 5.42
C ALA A 38 -40.36 40.78 6.63
N GLU A 39 -40.56 40.16 7.78
CA GLU A 39 -39.71 40.33 8.96
C GLU A 39 -38.27 39.85 8.74
N ALA A 40 -38.07 38.69 8.06
CA ALA A 40 -36.75 38.21 7.68
C ALA A 40 -36.02 39.19 6.76
N ILE A 41 -36.73 39.78 5.78
CA ILE A 41 -36.16 40.78 4.87
C ILE A 41 -35.81 42.06 5.64
N GLN A 42 -36.62 42.48 6.60
CA GLN A 42 -36.37 43.67 7.41
C GLN A 42 -35.18 43.48 8.36
N VAL A 43 -35.04 42.30 8.98
CA VAL A 43 -33.86 41.92 9.79
C VAL A 43 -32.60 41.83 8.90
N PHE A 44 -32.72 41.28 7.68
CA PHE A 44 -31.64 41.22 6.70
C PHE A 44 -31.14 42.63 6.32
N HIS A 45 -32.09 43.57 6.05
CA HIS A 45 -31.74 44.97 5.73
C HIS A 45 -31.11 45.72 6.88
N ARG A 46 -31.55 45.45 8.12
CA ARG A 46 -31.04 46.10 9.33
C ARG A 46 -29.66 45.60 9.73
N ARG A 47 -29.34 44.31 9.38
CA ARG A 47 -28.06 43.69 9.72
C ARG A 47 -27.18 43.38 8.49
N ARG A 48 -27.47 44.00 7.36
CA ARG A 48 -26.75 43.80 6.09
C ARG A 48 -25.23 43.97 6.23
N SER A 49 -24.79 44.92 7.05
CA SER A 49 -23.35 45.15 7.28
C SER A 49 -22.67 43.95 7.99
N ILE A 50 -23.36 43.32 8.95
CA ILE A 50 -22.83 42.15 9.66
C ILE A 50 -22.80 40.94 8.72
N ILE A 51 -23.85 40.74 7.93
CA ILE A 51 -23.93 39.64 6.95
C ILE A 51 -22.86 39.82 5.86
N LEU A 52 -22.72 41.03 5.32
CA LEU A 52 -21.65 41.32 4.35
C LEU A 52 -20.26 41.16 4.96
N ALA A 53 -20.04 41.56 6.21
CA ALA A 53 -18.78 41.35 6.92
C ALA A 53 -18.47 39.85 7.08
N CYS A 54 -19.45 39.03 7.49
CA CYS A 54 -19.26 37.57 7.58
C CYS A 54 -18.95 36.94 6.23
N ILE A 55 -19.67 37.33 5.16
CA ILE A 55 -19.39 36.84 3.80
C ILE A 55 -17.98 37.26 3.37
N ALA A 56 -17.60 38.52 3.59
CA ALA A 56 -16.28 39.04 3.27
C ALA A 56 -15.18 38.26 4.01
N VAL A 57 -15.34 38.00 5.31
CA VAL A 57 -14.39 37.22 6.11
C VAL A 57 -14.27 35.79 5.59
N ILE A 58 -15.41 35.12 5.33
CA ILE A 58 -15.40 33.76 4.78
C ILE A 58 -14.72 33.72 3.40
N THR A 59 -15.01 34.71 2.54
CA THR A 59 -14.38 34.80 1.21
C THR A 59 -12.88 35.05 1.31
N ILE A 60 -12.44 35.94 2.20
CA ILE A 60 -11.00 36.21 2.41
C ILE A 60 -10.31 34.96 2.96
N VAL A 61 -10.89 34.30 3.97
CA VAL A 61 -10.32 33.06 4.53
C VAL A 61 -10.26 31.96 3.46
N SER A 62 -11.31 31.79 2.67
CA SER A 62 -11.34 30.84 1.57
C SER A 62 -10.29 31.16 0.51
N ALA A 63 -10.16 32.43 0.13
CA ALA A 63 -9.13 32.88 -0.82
C ALA A 63 -7.72 32.62 -0.28
N VAL A 64 -7.45 32.93 0.98
CA VAL A 64 -6.17 32.66 1.62
C VAL A 64 -5.85 31.16 1.61
N ILE A 65 -6.81 30.29 1.89
CA ILE A 65 -6.63 28.83 1.84
C ILE A 65 -6.30 28.39 0.41
N VAL A 66 -7.08 28.82 -0.59
CA VAL A 66 -6.88 28.43 -1.99
C VAL A 66 -5.52 28.89 -2.53
N PHE A 67 -5.11 30.13 -2.22
CA PHE A 67 -3.81 30.66 -2.65
C PHE A 67 -2.61 30.01 -1.96
N ASN A 68 -2.81 29.40 -0.79
CA ASN A 68 -1.77 28.64 -0.07
C ASN A 68 -1.77 27.14 -0.41
N LEU A 69 -2.73 26.63 -1.18
CA LEU A 69 -2.67 25.24 -1.65
C LEU A 69 -1.56 25.10 -2.71
N THR A 70 -0.59 24.25 -2.40
CA THR A 70 0.47 23.90 -3.36
C THR A 70 -0.11 22.99 -4.45
N PRO A 71 0.08 23.32 -5.74
CA PRO A 71 -0.36 22.44 -6.82
C PRO A 71 0.43 21.13 -6.77
N ARG A 72 -0.22 20.00 -7.02
CA ARG A 72 0.42 18.69 -7.10
C ARG A 72 0.35 18.16 -8.52
N TYR A 73 1.47 17.74 -9.03
CA TYR A 73 1.61 17.18 -10.37
C TYR A 73 1.86 15.68 -10.25
N THR A 74 1.19 14.89 -11.08
CA THR A 74 1.38 13.44 -11.14
C THR A 74 2.08 13.08 -12.44
N ALA A 75 3.22 12.41 -12.34
CA ALA A 75 3.89 11.80 -13.49
C ALA A 75 3.70 10.29 -13.46
N GLU A 76 3.57 9.68 -14.64
CA GLU A 76 3.37 8.24 -14.81
C GLU A 76 4.53 7.67 -15.64
N SER A 77 5.10 6.57 -15.17
CA SER A 77 6.00 5.71 -15.93
C SER A 77 5.39 4.31 -16.00
N ALA A 78 5.57 3.62 -17.13
CA ALA A 78 5.01 2.30 -17.34
C ALA A 78 6.13 1.26 -17.52
N VAL A 79 5.99 0.12 -16.84
CA VAL A 79 6.88 -1.03 -16.96
C VAL A 79 6.06 -2.24 -17.38
N ILE A 80 6.58 -3.01 -18.33
CA ILE A 80 5.96 -4.24 -18.82
C ILE A 80 6.65 -5.43 -18.16
N LEU A 81 5.86 -6.29 -17.51
CA LEU A 81 6.35 -7.53 -16.91
C LEU A 81 6.44 -8.62 -17.97
N ASP A 82 7.64 -9.20 -18.16
CA ASP A 82 7.83 -10.35 -19.04
C ASP A 82 7.56 -11.68 -18.31
N THR A 83 6.34 -12.18 -18.45
CA THR A 83 5.89 -13.44 -17.81
C THR A 83 6.25 -14.71 -18.59
N ARG A 84 6.88 -14.58 -19.78
CA ARG A 84 7.11 -15.73 -20.68
C ARG A 84 8.02 -16.83 -20.11
N LYS A 85 8.75 -16.59 -19.02
CA LYS A 85 9.72 -17.51 -18.46
C LYS A 85 9.23 -18.32 -17.24
N THR A 86 8.06 -18.04 -16.71
CA THR A 86 7.55 -18.68 -15.50
C THR A 86 6.70 -19.93 -15.77
N GLN A 87 6.48 -20.28 -17.02
CA GLN A 87 5.58 -21.40 -17.43
C GLN A 87 6.20 -22.81 -17.35
N VAL A 88 7.41 -22.96 -16.79
CA VAL A 88 8.01 -24.27 -16.60
C VAL A 88 7.57 -24.85 -15.25
N LEU A 89 6.51 -25.65 -15.26
CA LEU A 89 6.05 -26.53 -14.18
C LEU A 89 5.42 -25.86 -12.96
N ASP A 90 4.34 -25.13 -13.14
CA ASP A 90 3.48 -24.79 -12.01
C ASP A 90 2.20 -25.67 -11.98
N LEU A 91 2.41 -26.95 -11.60
CA LEU A 91 1.30 -27.88 -11.25
C LEU A 91 0.51 -27.39 -10.01
N GLN A 92 1.04 -26.43 -9.27
CA GLN A 92 0.46 -25.93 -8.02
C GLN A 92 -0.55 -24.80 -8.29
N SER A 93 -0.42 -24.06 -9.37
CA SER A 93 -1.34 -22.98 -9.74
C SER A 93 -2.70 -23.49 -10.19
N VAL A 94 -2.77 -24.71 -10.74
CA VAL A 94 -4.03 -25.34 -11.17
C VAL A 94 -4.95 -25.68 -9.98
N MET A 95 -4.38 -25.87 -8.77
CA MET A 95 -5.15 -26.21 -7.57
C MET A 95 -5.70 -25.00 -6.80
N SER A 96 -5.19 -23.79 -7.03
CA SER A 96 -5.58 -22.60 -6.25
C SER A 96 -6.68 -21.74 -6.88
N GLY A 97 -7.11 -22.01 -8.11
CA GLY A 97 -8.25 -21.34 -8.75
C GLY A 97 -8.05 -19.85 -9.08
N LEU A 98 -6.90 -19.26 -8.71
CA LEU A 98 -6.51 -17.92 -9.18
C LEU A 98 -5.66 -18.08 -10.46
N PRO A 99 -5.86 -17.21 -11.47
CA PRO A 99 -4.93 -17.16 -12.59
C PRO A 99 -3.52 -16.89 -12.04
N ALA A 100 -2.57 -17.79 -12.28
CA ALA A 100 -1.18 -17.65 -11.82
C ALA A 100 -0.59 -16.29 -12.18
N ASP A 101 -1.00 -15.74 -13.30
CA ASP A 101 -0.58 -14.45 -13.83
C ASP A 101 -0.96 -13.27 -12.92
N GLU A 102 -2.16 -13.29 -12.32
CA GLU A 102 -2.60 -12.20 -11.43
C GLU A 102 -1.82 -12.18 -10.10
N ALA A 103 -1.50 -13.36 -9.56
CA ALA A 103 -0.70 -13.46 -8.35
C ALA A 103 0.75 -12.96 -8.57
N VAL A 104 1.33 -13.26 -9.75
CA VAL A 104 2.66 -12.77 -10.14
C VAL A 104 2.65 -11.24 -10.24
N VAL A 105 1.68 -10.65 -10.95
CA VAL A 105 1.57 -9.20 -11.09
C VAL A 105 1.40 -8.53 -9.73
N ARG A 106 0.57 -9.07 -8.84
CA ARG A 106 0.40 -8.54 -7.48
C ARG A 106 1.70 -8.60 -6.68
N GLY A 107 2.45 -9.69 -6.80
CA GLY A 107 3.75 -9.81 -6.15
C GLY A 107 4.72 -8.72 -6.61
N GLU A 108 4.77 -8.45 -7.91
CA GLU A 108 5.64 -7.41 -8.47
C GLU A 108 5.19 -5.98 -8.06
N LEU A 109 3.88 -5.73 -7.90
CA LEU A 109 3.42 -4.46 -7.35
C LEU A 109 3.96 -4.24 -5.92
N GLU A 110 3.96 -5.26 -5.09
CA GLU A 110 4.50 -5.16 -3.73
C GLU A 110 6.03 -4.97 -3.73
N VAL A 111 6.75 -5.58 -4.67
CA VAL A 111 8.20 -5.35 -4.84
C VAL A 111 8.48 -3.89 -5.19
N ILE A 112 7.68 -3.27 -6.08
CA ILE A 112 7.86 -1.86 -6.46
C ILE A 112 7.54 -0.94 -5.27
N LYS A 113 6.55 -1.27 -4.44
CA LYS A 113 6.21 -0.53 -3.22
C LYS A 113 7.17 -0.76 -2.07
N ALA A 114 8.06 -1.74 -2.17
CA ALA A 114 8.96 -2.11 -1.08
C ALA A 114 9.86 -0.94 -0.65
N PRO A 115 10.11 -0.77 0.66
CA PRO A 115 10.93 0.33 1.17
C PRO A 115 12.36 0.31 0.64
N ASN A 116 12.91 -0.86 0.33
CA ASN A 116 14.25 -0.99 -0.24
C ASN A 116 14.39 -0.30 -1.60
N LEU A 117 13.36 -0.43 -2.45
CA LEU A 117 13.35 0.22 -3.76
C LEU A 117 13.19 1.74 -3.61
N ALA A 118 12.30 2.19 -2.72
CA ALA A 118 12.14 3.59 -2.39
C ALA A 118 13.43 4.21 -1.86
N GLU A 119 14.15 3.51 -0.98
CA GLU A 119 15.46 3.95 -0.47
C GLU A 119 16.50 4.11 -1.58
N ALA A 120 16.54 3.16 -2.54
CA ALA A 120 17.43 3.26 -3.71
C ALA A 120 17.11 4.51 -4.55
N VAL A 121 15.82 4.82 -4.76
CA VAL A 121 15.37 6.02 -5.47
C VAL A 121 15.72 7.29 -4.70
N VAL A 122 15.52 7.33 -3.37
CA VAL A 122 15.90 8.46 -2.50
C VAL A 122 17.39 8.78 -2.65
N LYS A 123 18.25 7.75 -2.62
CA LYS A 123 19.70 7.91 -2.78
C LYS A 123 20.08 8.35 -4.20
N LYS A 124 19.51 7.72 -5.22
CA LYS A 124 19.79 8.01 -6.64
C LYS A 124 19.35 9.42 -7.03
N SER A 125 18.22 9.88 -6.51
CA SER A 125 17.64 11.21 -6.81
C SER A 125 18.02 12.29 -5.80
N ASN A 126 18.85 11.96 -4.81
CA ASN A 126 19.33 12.88 -3.75
C ASN A 126 18.19 13.63 -3.03
N LEU A 127 17.10 12.94 -2.72
CA LEU A 127 15.88 13.52 -2.13
C LEU A 127 16.06 14.08 -0.73
N LEU A 128 17.16 13.74 -0.05
CA LEU A 128 17.50 14.30 1.26
C LEU A 128 17.64 15.83 1.24
N THR A 129 17.97 16.41 0.06
CA THR A 129 18.14 17.85 -0.13
C THR A 129 16.84 18.55 -0.56
N VAL A 130 15.78 17.81 -0.87
CA VAL A 130 14.53 18.36 -1.37
C VAL A 130 13.57 18.63 -0.21
N PRO A 131 13.14 19.90 0.01
CA PRO A 131 12.31 20.25 1.16
C PRO A 131 10.91 19.63 1.13
N GLU A 132 10.40 19.23 -0.03
CA GLU A 132 9.10 18.56 -0.15
C GLU A 132 9.07 17.21 0.58
N PHE A 133 10.16 16.43 0.51
CA PHE A 133 10.26 15.10 1.10
C PHE A 133 10.99 15.09 2.44
N ASN A 134 11.80 16.11 2.73
CA ASN A 134 12.55 16.23 3.97
C ASN A 134 11.92 17.28 4.90
N SER A 135 11.17 16.81 5.89
CA SER A 135 10.48 17.66 6.85
C SER A 135 11.40 18.56 7.66
N ARG A 136 12.71 18.24 7.77
CA ARG A 136 13.70 19.08 8.44
C ARG A 136 14.07 20.34 7.64
N LEU A 137 13.95 20.28 6.31
CA LEU A 137 14.22 21.40 5.41
C LEU A 137 12.97 22.23 5.11
N GLN A 138 11.79 21.72 5.48
CA GLN A 138 10.53 22.41 5.29
C GLN A 138 10.49 23.65 6.19
N LYS A 139 10.60 24.84 5.60
CA LYS A 139 10.33 26.08 6.31
C LYS A 139 8.89 26.05 6.79
N SER A 140 8.67 26.35 8.08
CA SER A 140 7.34 26.39 8.68
C SER A 140 6.37 27.16 7.76
N SER A 141 5.46 26.43 7.14
CA SER A 141 4.39 26.99 6.30
C SER A 141 3.48 27.85 7.18
N PHE A 142 2.90 28.91 6.63
CA PHE A 142 1.95 29.78 7.32
C PHE A 142 0.81 28.99 8.02
N ALA A 143 0.51 27.80 7.52
CA ALA A 143 -0.45 26.86 8.13
C ALA A 143 -0.05 26.42 9.53
N SER A 144 1.24 26.31 9.86
CA SER A 144 1.70 25.96 11.21
C SER A 144 1.41 27.08 12.23
N VAL A 145 1.52 28.34 11.79
CA VAL A 145 1.28 29.49 12.66
C VAL A 145 -0.21 29.65 13.02
N VAL A 146 -1.12 29.29 12.10
CA VAL A 146 -2.57 29.38 12.32
C VAL A 146 -3.11 28.17 13.08
N LEU A 147 -2.47 27.00 12.94
CA LEU A 147 -2.88 25.74 13.59
C LEU A 147 -2.15 25.47 14.92
N GLU A 148 -1.15 26.30 15.29
CA GLU A 148 -0.40 26.14 16.53
C GLU A 148 -1.29 26.04 17.78
N PRO A 149 -2.35 26.89 17.96
CA PRO A 149 -3.21 26.78 19.13
C PRO A 149 -4.02 25.46 19.15
N VAL A 150 -4.35 24.90 18.01
CA VAL A 150 -5.08 23.61 17.91
C VAL A 150 -4.12 22.44 18.15
N HIS A 151 -2.89 22.53 17.67
CA HIS A 151 -1.86 21.51 17.88
C HIS A 151 -1.47 21.39 19.36
N TRP A 152 -1.42 22.49 20.11
CA TRP A 152 -1.15 22.50 21.53
C TRP A 152 -2.23 21.74 22.32
N VAL A 153 -3.50 21.87 21.97
CA VAL A 153 -4.60 21.14 22.61
C VAL A 153 -4.53 19.65 22.31
N ILE A 154 -4.24 19.27 21.07
CA ILE A 154 -4.15 17.86 20.67
C ILE A 154 -2.91 17.20 21.26
N SER A 155 -1.76 17.88 21.28
CA SER A 155 -0.52 17.34 21.85
C SER A 155 -0.62 17.16 23.39
N SER A 156 -1.37 18.03 24.06
CA SER A 156 -1.63 17.89 25.51
C SER A 156 -2.49 16.67 25.84
N ILE A 157 -3.38 16.27 24.93
CA ILE A 157 -4.23 15.07 25.10
C ILE A 157 -3.43 13.80 24.74
N THR A 158 -2.64 13.83 23.68
CA THR A 158 -1.86 12.66 23.25
C THR A 158 -0.69 12.34 24.19
N SER A 159 -0.09 13.34 24.86
CA SER A 159 0.98 13.12 25.84
C SER A 159 0.51 12.38 27.09
N LEU A 160 -0.79 12.39 27.38
CA LEU A 160 -1.38 11.63 28.48
C LEU A 160 -1.57 10.14 28.17
N PHE A 161 -1.55 9.77 26.88
CA PHE A 161 -1.81 8.40 26.42
C PHE A 161 -0.61 7.71 25.77
N THR A 162 0.45 8.44 25.44
CA THR A 162 1.67 7.88 24.86
C THR A 162 2.85 8.02 25.81
N SER A 163 3.00 7.06 26.71
CA SER A 163 4.32 6.72 27.25
C SER A 163 5.10 6.11 26.08
N ALA A 164 5.93 6.91 25.41
CA ALA A 164 6.79 6.41 24.36
C ALA A 164 7.73 5.35 24.97
N PRO A 165 7.72 4.08 24.53
CA PRO A 165 8.78 3.17 24.88
C PRO A 165 10.08 3.74 24.36
N ASN A 166 11.17 3.65 25.14
CA ASN A 166 12.53 4.00 24.74
C ASN A 166 12.85 3.29 23.40
N ALA A 167 12.62 3.97 22.29
CA ALA A 167 13.09 3.50 20.99
C ALA A 167 14.63 3.50 21.05
N PRO A 168 15.31 2.43 20.64
CA PRO A 168 16.76 2.42 20.56
C PRO A 168 17.20 3.63 19.74
N ALA A 169 18.26 4.30 20.16
CA ALA A 169 18.80 5.48 19.51
C ALA A 169 19.19 5.10 18.06
N VAL A 170 18.27 5.32 17.12
CA VAL A 170 18.53 5.14 15.70
C VAL A 170 19.47 6.27 15.28
N ASP A 171 20.54 5.93 14.59
CA ASP A 171 21.46 6.89 13.97
C ASP A 171 20.65 8.00 13.27
N PRO A 172 20.86 9.29 13.61
CA PRO A 172 20.06 10.40 13.10
C PRO A 172 20.04 10.47 11.56
N ALA A 173 21.12 10.05 10.90
CA ALA A 173 21.19 9.97 9.45
C ALA A 173 20.28 8.85 8.88
N ARG A 174 20.22 7.72 9.57
CA ARG A 174 19.33 6.62 9.19
C ARG A 174 17.85 6.95 9.45
N ALA A 175 17.58 7.65 10.55
CA ALA A 175 16.22 8.12 10.85
C ALA A 175 15.72 9.11 9.79
N GLU A 176 16.59 10.03 9.33
CA GLU A 176 16.27 10.96 8.26
C GLU A 176 16.01 10.25 6.93
N LEU A 177 16.87 9.29 6.56
CA LEU A 177 16.68 8.50 5.35
C LEU A 177 15.36 7.72 5.38
N LEU A 178 15.00 7.10 6.51
CA LEU A 178 13.74 6.40 6.66
C LEU A 178 12.54 7.35 6.59
N ALA A 179 12.63 8.54 7.17
CA ALA A 179 11.57 9.54 7.11
C ALA A 179 11.32 10.01 5.66
N VAL A 180 12.39 10.32 4.90
CA VAL A 180 12.30 10.71 3.49
C VAL A 180 11.78 9.56 2.62
N THR A 181 12.21 8.32 2.89
CA THR A 181 11.71 7.13 2.19
C THR A 181 10.22 6.94 2.44
N GLY A 182 9.76 7.08 3.68
CA GLY A 182 8.33 7.01 4.01
C GLY A 182 7.52 8.14 3.37
N ALA A 183 8.05 9.37 3.33
CA ALA A 183 7.42 10.49 2.63
C ALA A 183 7.26 10.18 1.13
N LEU A 184 8.32 9.68 0.47
CA LEU A 184 8.28 9.30 -0.94
C LEU A 184 7.26 8.19 -1.22
N GLN A 185 7.18 7.17 -0.33
CA GLN A 185 6.18 6.10 -0.45
C GLN A 185 4.74 6.63 -0.33
N GLY A 186 4.50 7.66 0.49
CA GLY A 186 3.21 8.35 0.58
C GLY A 186 2.79 9.08 -0.72
N HIS A 187 3.74 9.42 -1.56
CA HIS A 187 3.53 10.07 -2.86
C HIS A 187 3.59 9.09 -4.05
N LEU A 188 3.81 7.80 -3.77
CA LEU A 188 3.90 6.73 -4.77
C LEU A 188 2.56 6.00 -4.87
N GLU A 189 2.05 5.89 -6.08
CA GLU A 189 0.92 5.04 -6.43
C GLU A 189 1.37 4.04 -7.50
N VAL A 190 1.24 2.75 -7.21
CA VAL A 190 1.54 1.68 -8.16
C VAL A 190 0.26 0.94 -8.47
N VAL A 191 -0.13 0.94 -9.75
CA VAL A 191 -1.39 0.36 -10.21
C VAL A 191 -1.17 -0.53 -11.43
N ASN A 192 -2.02 -1.55 -11.51
CA ASN A 192 -2.19 -2.38 -12.69
C ASN A 192 -3.68 -2.44 -13.01
N ASP A 193 -4.05 -2.47 -14.27
CA ASP A 193 -5.45 -2.51 -14.71
C ASP A 193 -6.10 -3.90 -14.60
N GLY A 194 -5.35 -4.91 -14.14
CA GLY A 194 -5.80 -6.29 -13.98
C GLY A 194 -6.02 -7.06 -15.30
N ARG A 195 -5.80 -6.42 -16.44
CA ARG A 195 -6.00 -7.00 -17.78
C ARG A 195 -4.74 -7.07 -18.61
N SER A 196 -3.68 -6.43 -18.15
CA SER A 196 -2.41 -6.36 -18.85
C SER A 196 -1.25 -6.61 -17.88
N TYR A 197 -0.08 -6.94 -18.43
CA TYR A 197 1.16 -7.04 -17.65
C TYR A 197 1.86 -5.68 -17.52
N VAL A 198 1.14 -4.59 -17.75
CA VAL A 198 1.67 -3.24 -17.60
C VAL A 198 1.45 -2.76 -16.18
N ILE A 199 2.53 -2.43 -15.50
CA ILE A 199 2.51 -1.78 -14.20
C ILE A 199 2.77 -0.29 -14.41
N LYS A 200 1.87 0.54 -13.90
CA LYS A 200 1.97 1.99 -13.95
C LYS A 200 2.46 2.51 -12.61
N ILE A 201 3.56 3.22 -12.65
CA ILE A 201 4.19 3.84 -11.49
C ILE A 201 3.89 5.33 -11.56
N ARG A 202 3.09 5.82 -10.64
CA ARG A 202 2.71 7.23 -10.53
C ARG A 202 3.38 7.84 -9.33
N VAL A 203 4.00 8.99 -9.53
CA VAL A 203 4.60 9.77 -8.45
C VAL A 203 4.02 11.17 -8.45
N GLN A 204 3.64 11.64 -7.28
CA GLN A 204 3.13 12.99 -7.06
C GLN A 204 4.22 13.87 -6.47
N SER A 205 4.35 15.10 -7.00
CA SER A 205 5.27 16.13 -6.48
C SER A 205 4.73 17.53 -6.75
N GLU A 206 5.21 18.50 -6.00
CA GLU A 206 4.93 19.92 -6.22
C GLU A 206 5.63 20.45 -7.47
N ASP A 207 6.75 19.84 -7.89
CA ASP A 207 7.46 20.14 -9.13
C ASP A 207 7.18 19.09 -10.21
N PRO A 208 6.63 19.48 -11.38
CA PRO A 208 6.33 18.54 -12.47
C PRO A 208 7.58 17.85 -13.03
N LYS A 209 8.74 18.53 -13.01
CA LYS A 209 10.01 17.92 -13.46
C LYS A 209 10.49 16.87 -12.47
N LEU A 210 10.39 17.16 -11.19
CA LEU A 210 10.74 16.23 -10.13
C LEU A 210 9.82 15.00 -10.15
N ALA A 211 8.50 15.19 -10.31
CA ALA A 211 7.56 14.08 -10.46
C ALA A 211 7.96 13.13 -11.61
N ALA A 212 8.27 13.69 -12.80
CA ALA A 212 8.70 12.91 -13.95
C ALA A 212 10.05 12.20 -13.72
N THR A 213 11.00 12.89 -13.09
CA THR A 213 12.31 12.31 -12.76
C THR A 213 12.16 11.16 -11.79
N LEU A 214 11.31 11.30 -10.77
CA LEU A 214 11.07 10.26 -9.76
C LEU A 214 10.33 9.05 -10.35
N ALA A 215 9.29 9.25 -11.17
CA ALA A 215 8.59 8.16 -11.84
C ALA A 215 9.56 7.33 -12.70
N ASN A 216 10.44 7.99 -13.46
CA ASN A 216 11.47 7.32 -14.26
C ASN A 216 12.57 6.67 -13.40
N ALA A 217 12.94 7.31 -12.28
CA ALA A 217 13.92 6.74 -11.34
C ALA A 217 13.39 5.45 -10.70
N TYR A 218 12.09 5.41 -10.34
CA TYR A 218 11.45 4.18 -9.86
C TYR A 218 11.45 3.07 -10.91
N ALA A 219 11.07 3.39 -12.15
CA ALA A 219 11.10 2.40 -13.24
C ALA A 219 12.50 1.85 -13.47
N SER A 220 13.53 2.72 -13.52
CA SER A 220 14.92 2.28 -13.68
C SER A 220 15.43 1.49 -12.49
N ALA A 221 15.14 1.90 -11.25
CA ALA A 221 15.55 1.18 -10.05
C ALA A 221 14.90 -0.22 -9.98
N TYR A 222 13.64 -0.33 -10.39
CA TYR A 222 12.97 -1.64 -10.49
C TYR A 222 13.65 -2.54 -11.53
N LEU A 223 13.95 -2.03 -12.73
CA LEU A 223 14.65 -2.80 -13.75
C LEU A 223 16.05 -3.23 -13.30
N ASP A 224 16.79 -2.31 -12.66
CA ASP A 224 18.11 -2.60 -12.09
C ASP A 224 18.01 -3.72 -11.03
N SER A 225 17.03 -3.65 -10.14
CA SER A 225 16.76 -4.65 -9.10
C SER A 225 16.39 -6.01 -9.69
N GLN A 226 15.56 -6.04 -10.73
CA GLN A 226 15.20 -7.28 -11.45
C GLN A 226 16.42 -7.92 -12.13
N LEU A 227 17.27 -7.10 -12.75
CA LEU A 227 18.50 -7.58 -13.39
C LEU A 227 19.47 -8.17 -12.34
N GLU A 228 19.65 -7.48 -11.23
CA GLU A 228 20.49 -7.95 -10.13
C GLU A 228 19.97 -9.25 -9.51
N ALA A 229 18.66 -9.36 -9.30
CA ALA A 229 18.03 -10.57 -8.79
C ALA A 229 18.26 -11.77 -9.73
N LYS A 230 18.14 -11.56 -11.05
CA LYS A 230 18.44 -12.61 -12.06
C LYS A 230 19.91 -12.99 -12.07
N PHE A 231 20.81 -12.01 -12.02
CA PHE A 231 22.26 -12.27 -11.98
C PHE A 231 22.62 -13.09 -10.72
N ASN A 232 22.15 -12.68 -9.56
CA ASN A 232 22.39 -13.39 -8.31
C ASN A 232 21.80 -14.81 -8.31
N ALA A 233 20.65 -15.01 -8.96
CA ALA A 233 20.06 -16.35 -9.11
C ALA A 233 20.94 -17.27 -9.97
N VAL A 234 21.43 -16.77 -11.11
CA VAL A 234 22.34 -17.52 -12.00
C VAL A 234 23.66 -17.83 -11.30
N GLN A 235 24.22 -16.89 -10.58
CA GLN A 235 25.45 -17.08 -9.83
C GLN A 235 25.32 -18.17 -8.75
N ARG A 236 24.24 -18.11 -7.95
CA ARG A 236 23.94 -19.16 -6.96
C ARG A 236 23.72 -20.52 -7.60
N ALA A 237 23.00 -20.58 -8.72
CA ALA A 237 22.78 -21.83 -9.45
C ALA A 237 24.11 -22.41 -9.99
N SER A 238 25.00 -21.55 -10.51
CA SER A 238 26.34 -21.98 -10.98
C SER A 238 27.23 -22.51 -9.84
N GLN A 239 27.22 -21.82 -8.69
CA GLN A 239 27.95 -22.28 -7.51
C GLN A 239 27.41 -23.63 -7.03
N TRP A 240 26.10 -23.76 -6.86
CA TRP A 240 25.45 -25.00 -6.46
C TRP A 240 25.81 -26.15 -7.41
N LEU A 241 25.79 -25.91 -8.73
CA LEU A 241 26.12 -26.91 -9.74
C LEU A 241 27.58 -27.33 -9.65
N ASN A 242 28.49 -26.38 -9.45
CA ASN A 242 29.93 -26.69 -9.27
C ASN A 242 30.17 -27.54 -8.02
N ASP A 243 29.54 -27.18 -6.90
CA ASP A 243 29.65 -27.93 -5.64
C ASP A 243 29.09 -29.36 -5.80
N HIS A 244 27.95 -29.47 -6.50
CA HIS A 244 27.32 -30.77 -6.75
C HIS A 244 28.13 -31.64 -7.71
N LEU A 245 28.79 -31.06 -8.72
CA LEU A 245 29.72 -31.75 -9.59
C LEU A 245 30.95 -32.25 -8.84
N ALA A 246 31.48 -31.47 -7.90
CA ALA A 246 32.59 -31.89 -7.06
C ALA A 246 32.20 -33.08 -6.15
N ASP A 247 31.03 -33.04 -5.53
CA ASP A 247 30.47 -34.13 -4.73
C ASP A 247 30.27 -35.41 -5.57
N LEU A 248 29.70 -35.30 -6.77
CA LEU A 248 29.52 -36.44 -7.68
C LEU A 248 30.85 -37.05 -8.10
N ARG A 249 31.86 -36.23 -8.44
CA ARG A 249 33.20 -36.72 -8.77
C ARG A 249 33.78 -37.49 -7.60
N SER A 250 33.71 -36.96 -6.39
CA SER A 250 34.16 -37.65 -5.18
C SER A 250 33.45 -38.99 -4.96
N LYS A 251 32.14 -39.05 -5.21
CA LYS A 251 31.38 -40.30 -5.12
C LYS A 251 31.79 -41.32 -6.18
N VAL A 252 32.00 -40.87 -7.43
CA VAL A 252 32.51 -41.74 -8.51
C VAL A 252 33.86 -42.29 -8.15
N GLU A 253 34.82 -41.47 -7.72
CA GLU A 253 36.14 -41.89 -7.29
C GLU A 253 36.11 -42.89 -6.10
N ALA A 254 35.17 -42.65 -5.15
CA ALA A 254 34.96 -43.56 -4.04
C ALA A 254 34.40 -44.91 -4.50
N SER A 255 33.44 -44.88 -5.45
CA SER A 255 32.88 -46.09 -6.05
C SER A 255 33.93 -46.86 -6.86
N ASP A 256 34.74 -46.18 -7.67
CA ASP A 256 35.83 -46.79 -8.45
C ASP A 256 36.86 -47.46 -7.52
N ARG A 257 37.25 -46.80 -6.42
CA ARG A 257 38.12 -47.40 -5.41
C ARG A 257 37.49 -48.64 -4.78
N ALA A 258 36.20 -48.60 -4.45
CA ALA A 258 35.49 -49.75 -3.89
C ALA A 258 35.45 -50.93 -4.88
N VAL A 259 35.22 -50.67 -6.17
CA VAL A 259 35.27 -51.69 -7.24
C VAL A 259 36.68 -52.27 -7.37
N GLN A 260 37.75 -51.46 -7.34
CA GLN A 260 39.12 -51.91 -7.40
C GLN A 260 39.48 -52.78 -6.18
N VAL A 261 39.10 -52.41 -4.98
CA VAL A 261 39.28 -53.18 -3.76
C VAL A 261 38.56 -54.54 -3.84
N PHE A 262 37.32 -54.53 -4.28
CA PHE A 262 36.52 -55.73 -4.47
C PHE A 262 37.11 -56.65 -5.52
N ALA A 263 37.56 -56.12 -6.67
CA ALA A 263 38.24 -56.87 -7.71
C ALA A 263 39.56 -57.51 -7.22
N ALA A 264 40.34 -56.77 -6.43
CA ALA A 264 41.60 -57.28 -5.83
C ALA A 264 41.31 -58.37 -4.80
N GLN A 265 40.34 -58.23 -3.93
CA GLN A 265 39.98 -59.22 -2.90
C GLN A 265 39.46 -60.55 -3.50
N ASN A 266 38.78 -60.45 -4.65
CA ASN A 266 38.23 -61.65 -5.31
C ASN A 266 39.07 -62.17 -6.48
N ASN A 267 40.32 -61.74 -6.63
CA ASN A 267 41.25 -62.14 -7.70
C ASN A 267 40.68 -61.88 -9.11
N LEU A 268 39.82 -60.91 -9.32
CA LEU A 268 39.22 -60.57 -10.58
C LEU A 268 40.10 -59.65 -11.46
N THR A 269 41.32 -59.32 -10.96
CA THR A 269 42.25 -58.42 -11.65
C THR A 269 42.85 -59.01 -12.92
N SER A 270 42.78 -60.36 -13.13
CA SER A 270 43.26 -60.97 -14.34
C SER A 270 42.38 -60.82 -15.59
N ILE A 271 41.14 -60.35 -15.43
CA ILE A 271 40.19 -60.25 -16.53
C ILE A 271 40.24 -58.88 -17.17
N ALA A 272 40.68 -57.87 -16.45
CA ALA A 272 40.66 -56.44 -16.93
C ALA A 272 41.95 -56.10 -17.75
N SER A 273 43.03 -56.87 -17.69
CA SER A 273 44.29 -56.52 -18.34
C SER A 273 44.46 -57.12 -19.74
N THR A 274 43.57 -58.00 -20.20
CA THR A 274 43.66 -58.60 -21.55
C THR A 274 42.45 -58.07 -22.40
N GLY A 275 42.65 -56.91 -23.04
CA GLY A 275 41.87 -56.46 -24.19
C GLY A 275 40.37 -56.42 -24.00
N GLY A 276 39.85 -55.41 -23.32
CA GLY A 276 38.66 -54.58 -23.58
C GLY A 276 37.33 -55.19 -23.98
N ALA A 277 37.13 -56.48 -24.09
CA ALA A 277 35.81 -57.06 -24.33
C ALA A 277 35.48 -57.99 -23.15
N THR A 278 34.62 -57.43 -22.21
CA THR A 278 34.06 -58.28 -21.16
C THR A 278 33.27 -59.43 -21.80
N VAL A 279 33.36 -60.66 -21.18
CA VAL A 279 32.56 -61.82 -21.61
C VAL A 279 31.10 -61.46 -21.88
N THR A 280 30.59 -60.46 -21.17
CA THR A 280 29.26 -59.92 -21.31
C THR A 280 29.06 -59.19 -22.67
N SER A 281 30.05 -58.40 -23.16
CA SER A 281 29.96 -57.73 -24.47
C SER A 281 30.05 -58.74 -25.63
N GLN A 282 30.82 -59.81 -25.47
CA GLN A 282 30.88 -60.90 -26.43
C GLN A 282 29.58 -61.71 -26.45
N GLN A 283 29.00 -62.01 -25.29
CA GLN A 283 27.69 -62.69 -25.21
C GLN A 283 26.55 -61.83 -25.81
N ILE A 284 26.53 -60.52 -25.55
CA ILE A 284 25.55 -59.60 -26.12
C ILE A 284 25.72 -59.55 -27.68
N SER A 285 26.96 -59.51 -28.18
CA SER A 285 27.23 -59.52 -29.59
C SER A 285 26.80 -60.86 -30.26
N GLU A 286 27.04 -61.98 -29.58
CA GLU A 286 26.63 -63.32 -30.02
C GLU A 286 25.10 -63.44 -30.07
N ILE A 287 24.39 -62.99 -28.99
CA ILE A 287 22.94 -63.01 -28.93
C ILE A 287 22.32 -62.08 -30.01
N ASN A 288 22.88 -60.88 -30.23
CA ASN A 288 22.45 -60.02 -31.32
C ASN A 288 22.67 -60.62 -32.71
N THR A 289 23.77 -61.33 -32.90
CA THR A 289 24.03 -62.00 -34.18
C THR A 289 23.04 -63.13 -34.40
N GLN A 290 22.70 -63.91 -33.36
CA GLN A 290 21.68 -64.96 -33.47
C GLN A 290 20.26 -64.42 -33.71
N LEU A 291 19.95 -63.24 -33.11
CA LEU A 291 18.68 -62.59 -33.26
C LEU A 291 18.48 -62.05 -34.72
N VAL A 292 19.58 -61.64 -35.36
CA VAL A 292 19.56 -61.14 -36.75
C VAL A 292 19.47 -62.29 -37.78
N LEU A 293 19.89 -63.50 -37.36
CA LEU A 293 19.86 -64.70 -38.25
C LEU A 293 18.58 -65.55 -38.09
N ALA A 294 17.73 -65.23 -37.11
CA ALA A 294 16.40 -65.81 -36.90
C ALA A 294 15.31 -64.96 -37.54
#